data_d9ddd016d41d1c267ef2702cb7eb97dc
#
_entry.id   d9ddd016d41d1c267ef2702cb7eb97dc
#
_cell.length_a   1.000
_cell.length_b   1.000
_cell.length_c   1.000
_cell.angle_alpha   90.00
_cell.angle_beta   90.00
_cell.angle_gamma   90.00
#
_symmetry.space_group_name_H-M   'P 1'
#
loop_
_entity.id
_entity.type
_entity.pdbx_description
1 polymer ?
#
loop_
_entity_poly.entity_id
_entity_poly.type
_entity_poly.pdbx_seq_one_letter_code
_entity_poly.pdbx_strand_id
1 'polypeptide(L)'
;ASNFNSLDLDEYEVLILPPAYGSVLDSMQVERVKGWVRKGGTLIGSESTAAFLTKGRSGITSVEMAKAEKKDDKDKPVVEERFYTRYEARSDSSNTNRVSGSAFRAVIDNSHPLAAGMKETMYTLKFGSESIAPSSSFQMVGHYDRDAASVLASGFASDENKKKIAGNGFAGVSSMGAGKVIFLLDKTQYRMFWIGPSRMIQNAVMLMPGM
;
A
#
# COMPACT_ATOMS: atom_id res chain seq x y z
N ALA A 1 -14.85 13.43 9.22
CA ALA A 1 -13.88 13.36 10.33
C ALA A 1 -14.31 14.16 11.58
N SER A 2 -15.30 15.04 11.49
CA SER A 2 -15.75 15.88 12.64
C SER A 2 -16.20 15.11 13.87
N ASN A 3 -16.66 13.87 13.72
CA ASN A 3 -17.16 13.05 14.82
C ASN A 3 -16.16 11.99 15.32
N PHE A 4 -14.95 11.91 14.76
CA PHE A 4 -13.98 10.89 15.18
C PHE A 4 -13.52 11.06 16.63
N ASN A 5 -13.44 12.29 17.11
CA ASN A 5 -13.01 12.59 18.47
C ASN A 5 -14.01 12.16 19.56
N SER A 6 -15.30 12.07 19.23
CA SER A 6 -16.36 11.61 20.11
C SER A 6 -16.63 10.09 20.05
N LEU A 7 -15.99 9.40 19.11
CA LEU A 7 -16.16 7.94 18.96
C LEU A 7 -15.42 7.20 20.08
N ASP A 8 -16.07 6.31 20.83
CA ASP A 8 -15.38 5.41 21.73
C ASP A 8 -14.79 4.24 20.94
N LEU A 9 -13.47 4.24 20.78
CA LEU A 9 -12.77 3.18 20.03
C LEU A 9 -12.76 1.85 20.77
N ASP A 10 -12.91 1.85 22.10
CA ASP A 10 -12.87 0.61 22.89
C ASP A 10 -14.14 -0.25 22.67
N GLU A 11 -15.20 0.30 22.04
CA GLU A 11 -16.39 -0.45 21.59
C GLU A 11 -16.17 -1.23 20.29
N TYR A 12 -15.03 -1.05 19.60
CA TYR A 12 -14.77 -1.63 18.28
C TYR A 12 -13.53 -2.51 18.29
N GLU A 13 -13.61 -3.66 17.63
CA GLU A 13 -12.46 -4.56 17.43
C GLU A 13 -11.68 -4.21 16.15
N VAL A 14 -12.35 -3.62 15.16
CA VAL A 14 -11.80 -3.30 13.84
C VAL A 14 -12.08 -1.85 13.47
N LEU A 15 -11.04 -1.15 13.04
CA LEU A 15 -11.14 0.18 12.43
C LEU A 15 -10.62 0.12 11.00
N ILE A 16 -11.47 0.49 10.04
CA ILE A 16 -11.09 0.52 8.62
C ILE A 16 -10.91 1.98 8.20
N LEU A 17 -9.74 2.30 7.66
CA LEU A 17 -9.47 3.56 6.98
C LEU A 17 -9.56 3.35 5.47
N PRO A 18 -10.67 3.75 4.85
CA PRO A 18 -10.84 3.66 3.40
C PRO A 18 -9.91 4.65 2.69
N PRO A 19 -9.70 4.51 1.37
CA PRO A 19 -8.92 5.46 0.61
C PRO A 19 -9.43 6.89 0.79
N ALA A 20 -8.52 7.81 1.10
CA ALA A 20 -8.84 9.21 1.31
C ALA A 20 -7.79 10.13 0.69
N TYR A 21 -8.19 11.35 0.34
CA TYR A 21 -7.30 12.41 -0.10
C TYR A 21 -7.00 13.35 1.06
N GLY A 22 -5.74 13.78 1.18
CA GLY A 22 -5.30 14.68 2.25
C GLY A 22 -5.01 13.99 3.58
N SER A 23 -5.01 14.76 4.67
CA SER A 23 -4.82 14.24 6.03
C SER A 23 -6.01 13.39 6.45
N VAL A 24 -5.75 12.12 6.75
CA VAL A 24 -6.77 11.15 7.20
C VAL A 24 -7.08 11.36 8.68
N LEU A 25 -6.05 11.55 9.48
CA LEU A 25 -6.12 11.76 10.93
C LEU A 25 -5.15 12.89 11.31
N ASP A 26 -5.52 13.69 12.28
CA ASP A 26 -4.59 14.65 12.92
C ASP A 26 -3.67 13.95 13.94
N SER A 27 -2.72 14.69 14.52
CA SER A 27 -1.73 14.12 15.43
C SER A 27 -2.35 13.53 16.70
N MET A 28 -3.39 14.14 17.24
CA MET A 28 -4.10 13.63 18.43
C MET A 28 -4.85 12.34 18.10
N GLN A 29 -5.52 12.31 16.97
CA GLN A 29 -6.24 11.13 16.48
C GLN A 29 -5.27 9.96 16.19
N VAL A 30 -4.10 10.25 15.62
CA VAL A 30 -3.03 9.26 15.39
C VAL A 30 -2.59 8.62 16.72
N GLU A 31 -2.30 9.41 17.75
CA GLU A 31 -1.89 8.85 19.05
C GLU A 31 -3.02 8.07 19.73
N ARG A 32 -4.26 8.51 19.59
CA ARG A 32 -5.44 7.78 20.08
C ARG A 32 -5.60 6.43 19.39
N VAL A 33 -5.47 6.38 18.06
CA VAL A 33 -5.52 5.13 17.30
C VAL A 33 -4.36 4.21 17.68
N LYS A 34 -3.14 4.74 17.84
CA LYS A 34 -2.00 3.95 18.33
C LYS A 34 -2.28 3.31 19.70
N GLY A 35 -2.85 4.08 20.63
CA GLY A 35 -3.23 3.59 21.96
C GLY A 35 -4.23 2.44 21.87
N TRP A 36 -5.26 2.59 21.02
CA TRP A 36 -6.28 1.59 20.80
C TRP A 36 -5.70 0.31 20.14
N VAL A 37 -4.86 0.45 19.11
CA VAL A 37 -4.21 -0.72 18.50
C VAL A 37 -3.35 -1.46 19.51
N ARG A 38 -2.55 -0.75 20.34
CA ARG A 38 -1.71 -1.40 21.38
C ARG A 38 -2.51 -2.21 22.39
N LYS A 39 -3.77 -1.87 22.65
CA LYS A 39 -4.68 -2.61 23.53
C LYS A 39 -5.29 -3.86 22.88
N GLY A 40 -5.15 -4.06 21.58
CA GLY A 40 -5.67 -5.25 20.86
C GLY A 40 -6.48 -4.92 19.61
N GLY A 41 -6.72 -3.66 19.31
CA GLY A 41 -7.48 -3.23 18.13
C GLY A 41 -6.81 -3.63 16.82
N THR A 42 -7.62 -3.93 15.81
CA THR A 42 -7.18 -4.25 14.44
C THR A 42 -7.43 -3.05 13.52
N LEU A 43 -6.36 -2.38 13.09
CA LEU A 43 -6.41 -1.24 12.17
C LEU A 43 -6.17 -1.72 10.75
N ILE A 44 -7.07 -1.40 9.82
CA ILE A 44 -6.95 -1.75 8.40
C ILE A 44 -6.82 -0.46 7.58
N GLY A 45 -5.70 -0.28 6.88
CA GLY A 45 -5.54 0.79 5.90
C GLY A 45 -5.57 0.25 4.48
N SER A 46 -6.31 0.94 3.60
CA SER A 46 -6.41 0.56 2.19
C SER A 46 -5.92 1.67 1.26
N GLU A 47 -5.16 1.30 0.23
CA GLU A 47 -4.63 2.23 -0.78
C GLU A 47 -3.84 3.40 -0.16
N SER A 48 -4.25 4.65 -0.40
CA SER A 48 -3.60 5.85 0.13
C SER A 48 -3.52 5.87 1.66
N THR A 49 -4.49 5.28 2.35
CA THR A 49 -4.46 5.19 3.82
C THR A 49 -3.52 4.10 4.31
N ALA A 50 -3.31 3.00 3.57
CA ALA A 50 -2.23 2.07 3.87
C ALA A 50 -0.87 2.76 3.83
N ALA A 51 -0.59 3.56 2.81
CA ALA A 51 0.62 4.37 2.73
C ALA A 51 0.72 5.39 3.88
N PHE A 52 -0.41 5.99 4.31
CA PHE A 52 -0.45 6.93 5.44
C PHE A 52 0.00 6.30 6.76
N LEU A 53 -0.27 5.01 6.99
CA LEU A 53 0.09 4.30 8.24
C LEU A 53 1.60 4.04 8.42
N THR A 54 2.43 4.34 7.42
CA THR A 54 3.87 4.09 7.43
C THR A 54 4.65 5.12 8.24
N LYS A 55 5.87 4.77 8.62
CA LYS A 55 6.80 5.59 9.41
C LYS A 55 7.04 6.99 8.83
N GLY A 56 7.19 7.07 7.50
CA GLY A 56 7.49 8.34 6.82
C GLY A 56 6.29 9.29 6.70
N ARG A 57 5.08 8.89 7.12
CA ARG A 57 3.85 9.69 7.02
C ARG A 57 3.24 9.93 8.41
N SER A 58 2.33 9.08 8.87
CA SER A 58 1.73 9.25 10.20
C SER A 58 2.61 8.73 11.34
N GLY A 59 3.55 7.83 11.02
CA GLY A 59 4.37 7.17 12.02
C GLY A 59 3.57 6.26 12.98
N ILE A 60 2.39 5.79 12.55
CA ILE A 60 1.62 4.80 13.33
C ILE A 60 2.44 3.51 13.45
N THR A 61 3.09 3.08 12.39
CA THR A 61 3.98 1.92 12.40
C THR A 61 5.41 2.28 12.05
N SER A 62 6.34 1.33 12.24
CA SER A 62 7.72 1.41 11.76
C SER A 62 7.90 0.90 10.33
N VAL A 63 6.84 0.45 9.68
CA VAL A 63 6.86 0.01 8.28
C VAL A 63 7.26 1.15 7.37
N GLU A 64 8.14 0.89 6.41
CA GLU A 64 8.62 1.90 5.46
C GLU A 64 8.13 1.60 4.04
N MET A 65 7.84 2.67 3.30
CA MET A 65 7.61 2.57 1.86
C MET A 65 8.93 2.27 1.16
N ALA A 66 8.86 1.48 0.08
CA ALA A 66 10.02 1.25 -0.77
C ALA A 66 10.50 2.58 -1.38
N LYS A 67 11.78 2.87 -1.22
CA LYS A 67 12.42 4.06 -1.78
C LYS A 67 12.69 3.81 -3.26
N ALA A 68 12.48 4.83 -4.09
CA ALA A 68 13.07 4.81 -5.42
C ALA A 68 14.60 4.75 -5.27
N GLU A 69 15.27 3.94 -6.08
CA GLU A 69 16.73 4.05 -6.21
C GLU A 69 17.07 5.52 -6.49
N LYS A 70 17.97 6.09 -5.69
CA LYS A 70 18.45 7.44 -5.95
C LYS A 70 19.16 7.39 -7.30
N LYS A 71 18.60 8.02 -8.33
CA LYS A 71 19.38 8.36 -9.50
C LYS A 71 20.53 9.25 -9.01
N ASP A 72 21.75 8.91 -9.37
CA ASP A 72 22.88 9.81 -9.18
C ASP A 72 22.50 11.19 -9.73
N ASP A 73 22.80 12.25 -8.97
CA ASP A 73 22.46 13.64 -9.35
C ASP A 73 23.03 14.06 -10.72
N LYS A 74 23.92 13.24 -11.31
CA LYS A 74 24.51 13.44 -12.63
C LYS A 74 23.54 13.18 -13.79
N ASP A 75 22.45 12.42 -13.57
CA ASP A 75 21.46 12.11 -14.61
C ASP A 75 20.18 12.97 -14.53
N LYS A 76 20.14 13.95 -13.65
CA LYS A 76 19.04 14.93 -13.65
C LYS A 76 19.26 15.88 -14.82
N PRO A 77 18.31 15.99 -15.76
CA PRO A 77 18.39 17.02 -16.80
C PRO A 77 18.54 18.39 -16.10
N VAL A 78 19.53 19.16 -16.59
CA VAL A 78 19.76 20.53 -16.11
C VAL A 78 18.43 21.28 -16.17
N VAL A 79 18.11 22.07 -15.15
CA VAL A 79 16.82 22.76 -14.99
C VAL A 79 16.42 23.53 -16.27
N GLU A 80 17.40 24.02 -17.02
CA GLU A 80 17.21 24.70 -18.30
C GLU A 80 16.57 23.80 -19.39
N GLU A 81 16.93 22.53 -19.51
CA GLU A 81 16.37 21.64 -20.54
C GLU A 81 14.85 21.43 -20.38
N ARG A 82 14.32 21.50 -19.15
CA ARG A 82 12.88 21.38 -18.91
C ARG A 82 12.06 22.52 -19.52
N PHE A 83 12.60 23.72 -19.61
CA PHE A 83 11.89 24.88 -20.18
C PHE A 83 11.86 24.81 -21.70
N TYR A 84 12.82 24.14 -22.33
CA TYR A 84 12.93 24.04 -23.80
C TYR A 84 12.33 22.75 -24.35
N THR A 85 11.74 21.88 -23.48
CA THR A 85 11.06 20.67 -23.94
C THR A 85 9.85 21.05 -24.79
N ARG A 86 9.77 20.50 -26.01
CA ARG A 86 8.63 20.70 -26.91
C ARG A 86 7.33 20.25 -26.24
N TYR A 87 6.24 20.94 -26.55
CA TYR A 87 4.92 20.63 -25.94
C TYR A 87 4.51 19.17 -26.13
N GLU A 88 4.74 18.62 -27.31
CA GLU A 88 4.47 17.21 -27.65
C GLU A 88 5.25 16.20 -26.77
N ALA A 89 6.47 16.54 -26.35
CA ALA A 89 7.30 15.69 -25.50
C ALA A 89 6.99 15.86 -23.99
N ARG A 90 6.26 16.89 -23.58
CA ARG A 90 5.91 17.13 -22.16
C ARG A 90 4.93 16.12 -21.61
N SER A 91 3.93 15.71 -22.42
CA SER A 91 2.96 14.69 -22.02
C SER A 91 3.62 13.32 -21.88
N ASP A 92 4.54 12.97 -22.76
CA ASP A 92 5.19 11.67 -22.76
C ASP A 92 6.05 11.44 -21.53
N SER A 93 6.86 12.42 -21.12
CA SER A 93 7.70 12.30 -19.93
C SER A 93 6.87 12.22 -18.63
N SER A 94 5.75 12.91 -18.56
CA SER A 94 4.85 12.83 -17.39
C SER A 94 4.06 11.53 -17.33
N ASN A 95 3.64 11.00 -18.48
CA ASN A 95 2.88 9.75 -18.57
C ASN A 95 3.77 8.52 -18.39
N THR A 96 5.02 8.56 -18.85
CA THR A 96 5.98 7.47 -18.70
C THR A 96 6.24 7.11 -17.23
N ASN A 97 6.15 8.08 -16.32
CA ASN A 97 6.37 7.87 -14.90
C ASN A 97 5.09 7.48 -14.11
N ARG A 98 3.95 7.37 -14.77
CA ARG A 98 2.68 7.02 -14.10
C ARG A 98 2.31 5.57 -14.36
N VAL A 99 1.86 4.89 -13.30
CA VAL A 99 1.11 3.64 -13.41
C VAL A 99 -0.37 4.00 -13.25
N SER A 100 -1.11 3.95 -14.35
CA SER A 100 -2.49 4.50 -14.43
C SER A 100 -3.59 3.46 -14.27
N GLY A 101 -3.28 2.32 -13.66
CA GLY A 101 -4.20 1.19 -13.52
C GLY A 101 -3.71 0.02 -14.36
N SER A 102 -2.72 -0.69 -13.84
CA SER A 102 -2.09 -1.84 -14.51
C SER A 102 -2.18 -3.07 -13.62
N ALA A 103 -2.27 -4.25 -14.24
CA ALA A 103 -2.29 -5.52 -13.55
C ALA A 103 -0.86 -6.02 -13.33
N PHE A 104 -0.50 -6.26 -12.07
CA PHE A 104 0.78 -6.79 -11.67
C PHE A 104 0.64 -8.22 -11.16
N ARG A 105 1.60 -9.08 -11.51
CA ARG A 105 1.70 -10.42 -10.96
C ARG A 105 2.16 -10.35 -9.51
N ALA A 106 1.48 -11.07 -8.64
CA ALA A 106 1.72 -11.09 -7.22
C ALA A 106 1.83 -12.53 -6.69
N VAL A 107 2.66 -12.69 -5.69
CA VAL A 107 2.84 -13.92 -4.91
C VAL A 107 2.23 -13.71 -3.54
N ILE A 108 1.48 -14.70 -3.07
CA ILE A 108 0.70 -14.65 -1.84
C ILE A 108 1.15 -15.77 -0.90
N ASP A 109 1.46 -15.43 0.32
CA ASP A 109 1.57 -16.41 1.41
C ASP A 109 0.17 -16.85 1.83
N ASN A 110 -0.35 -17.90 1.17
CA ASN A 110 -1.68 -18.41 1.41
C ASN A 110 -1.79 -19.26 2.70
N SER A 111 -0.69 -19.48 3.41
CA SER A 111 -0.68 -20.06 4.74
C SER A 111 -1.07 -19.06 5.84
N HIS A 112 -0.96 -17.76 5.54
CA HIS A 112 -1.32 -16.69 6.47
C HIS A 112 -2.84 -16.46 6.51
N PRO A 113 -3.47 -16.23 7.69
CA PRO A 113 -4.92 -16.01 7.82
C PRO A 113 -5.48 -14.89 6.94
N LEU A 114 -4.72 -13.81 6.74
CA LEU A 114 -5.11 -12.70 5.83
C LEU A 114 -5.33 -13.19 4.39
N ALA A 115 -4.67 -14.26 3.98
CA ALA A 115 -4.76 -14.83 2.64
C ALA A 115 -5.50 -16.18 2.60
N ALA A 116 -6.24 -16.52 3.67
CA ALA A 116 -6.98 -17.79 3.76
C ALA A 116 -7.92 -17.97 2.56
N GLY A 117 -7.83 -19.15 1.91
CA GLY A 117 -8.63 -19.50 0.74
C GLY A 117 -8.20 -18.82 -0.58
N MET A 118 -7.04 -18.16 -0.60
CA MET A 118 -6.45 -17.61 -1.82
C MET A 118 -5.42 -18.56 -2.43
N LYS A 119 -5.13 -18.36 -3.72
CA LYS A 119 -4.04 -19.07 -4.42
C LYS A 119 -2.70 -18.38 -4.13
N GLU A 120 -1.60 -19.12 -4.27
CA GLU A 120 -0.23 -18.57 -4.12
C GLU A 120 0.10 -17.48 -5.13
N THR A 121 -0.58 -17.44 -6.26
CA THR A 121 -0.39 -16.42 -7.30
C THR A 121 -1.69 -15.74 -7.63
N MET A 122 -1.62 -14.45 -7.82
CA MET A 122 -2.75 -13.64 -8.26
C MET A 122 -2.27 -12.45 -9.11
N TYR A 123 -3.23 -11.71 -9.63
CA TYR A 123 -2.98 -10.41 -10.24
C TYR A 123 -3.62 -9.33 -9.35
N THR A 124 -2.87 -8.27 -9.08
CA THR A 124 -3.36 -7.10 -8.35
C THR A 124 -3.49 -5.90 -9.28
N LEU A 125 -4.49 -5.06 -9.03
CA LEU A 125 -4.71 -3.83 -9.79
C LEU A 125 -4.07 -2.67 -9.05
N LYS A 126 -3.08 -2.06 -9.69
CA LYS A 126 -2.23 -1.03 -9.11
C LYS A 126 -2.37 0.32 -9.79
N PHE A 127 -2.48 1.35 -8.99
CA PHE A 127 -2.40 2.76 -9.39
C PHE A 127 -1.23 3.41 -8.66
N GLY A 128 -0.33 4.04 -9.41
CA GLY A 128 0.91 4.58 -8.86
C GLY A 128 2.02 3.53 -8.69
N SER A 129 3.20 3.97 -8.30
CA SER A 129 4.40 3.13 -8.15
C SER A 129 4.78 2.85 -6.68
N GLU A 130 3.91 3.19 -5.73
CA GLU A 130 4.16 2.98 -4.32
C GLU A 130 4.13 1.48 -3.97
N SER A 131 5.05 1.04 -3.12
CA SER A 131 5.15 -0.32 -2.61
C SER A 131 5.77 -0.29 -1.21
N ILE A 132 5.63 -1.36 -0.44
CA ILE A 132 6.12 -1.47 0.94
C ILE A 132 7.45 -2.21 0.92
N ALA A 133 8.47 -1.63 1.56
CA ALA A 133 9.79 -2.27 1.65
C ALA A 133 9.73 -3.51 2.56
N PRO A 134 10.42 -4.60 2.20
CA PRO A 134 10.63 -5.73 3.10
C PRO A 134 11.33 -5.27 4.38
N SER A 135 10.81 -5.66 5.55
CA SER A 135 11.42 -5.34 6.84
C SER A 135 10.96 -6.32 7.91
N SER A 136 11.70 -6.39 9.03
CA SER A 136 11.33 -7.23 10.18
C SER A 136 10.05 -6.76 10.90
N SER A 137 9.65 -5.50 10.69
CA SER A 137 8.42 -4.93 11.24
C SER A 137 7.18 -5.14 10.37
N PHE A 138 7.34 -5.78 9.21
CA PHE A 138 6.29 -6.01 8.23
C PHE A 138 6.24 -7.48 7.81
N GLN A 139 5.27 -8.22 8.34
CA GLN A 139 4.97 -9.57 7.89
C GLN A 139 4.28 -9.48 6.52
N MET A 140 5.05 -9.73 5.48
CA MET A 140 4.62 -9.59 4.10
C MET A 140 3.79 -10.80 3.69
N VAL A 141 2.50 -10.61 3.44
CA VAL A 141 1.54 -11.65 3.01
C VAL A 141 1.36 -11.63 1.50
N GLY A 142 1.45 -10.46 0.88
CA GLY A 142 1.40 -10.31 -0.56
C GLY A 142 2.53 -9.42 -1.07
N HIS A 143 3.28 -9.90 -2.04
CA HIS A 143 4.34 -9.13 -2.71
C HIS A 143 4.24 -9.27 -4.22
N TYR A 144 4.79 -8.30 -4.93
CA TYR A 144 4.91 -8.39 -6.39
C TYR A 144 5.97 -9.43 -6.78
N ASP A 145 5.81 -10.01 -7.98
CA ASP A 145 6.84 -10.88 -8.54
C ASP A 145 8.22 -10.20 -8.45
N ARG A 146 9.25 -10.98 -8.12
CA ARG A 146 10.61 -10.45 -7.94
C ARG A 146 11.30 -10.11 -9.26
N ASP A 147 10.84 -10.72 -10.34
CA ASP A 147 11.40 -10.45 -11.67
C ASP A 147 10.69 -9.22 -12.29
N ALA A 148 11.44 -8.14 -12.44
CA ALA A 148 10.95 -6.90 -13.04
C ALA A 148 10.51 -7.07 -14.51
N ALA A 149 11.02 -8.09 -15.23
CA ALA A 149 10.64 -8.34 -16.62
C ALA A 149 9.24 -8.94 -16.71
N SER A 150 8.85 -9.78 -15.74
CA SER A 150 7.57 -10.51 -15.73
C SER A 150 6.52 -9.95 -14.78
N VAL A 151 6.88 -8.97 -13.92
CA VAL A 151 5.99 -8.42 -12.88
C VAL A 151 4.74 -7.75 -13.45
N LEU A 152 4.83 -7.12 -14.62
CA LEU A 152 3.71 -6.48 -15.31
C LEU A 152 2.96 -7.52 -16.15
N ALA A 153 1.71 -7.80 -15.80
CA ALA A 153 0.86 -8.74 -16.55
C ALA A 153 0.05 -8.06 -17.65
N SER A 154 -0.43 -6.83 -17.41
CA SER A 154 -1.22 -6.08 -18.39
C SER A 154 -1.22 -4.59 -18.05
N GLY A 155 -1.39 -3.74 -19.05
CA GLY A 155 -1.35 -2.29 -18.90
C GLY A 155 0.03 -1.73 -19.20
N PHE A 156 0.36 -0.59 -18.60
CA PHE A 156 1.62 0.11 -18.81
C PHE A 156 2.31 0.43 -17.49
N ALA A 157 3.60 0.15 -17.43
CA ALA A 157 4.53 0.64 -16.42
C ALA A 157 5.92 0.74 -17.04
N SER A 158 6.63 1.84 -16.81
CA SER A 158 8.02 2.00 -17.27
C SER A 158 8.92 0.96 -16.62
N ASP A 159 10.07 0.67 -17.24
CA ASP A 159 11.05 -0.27 -16.67
C ASP A 159 11.55 0.19 -15.29
N GLU A 160 11.65 1.51 -15.09
CA GLU A 160 11.99 2.08 -13.79
C GLU A 160 10.93 1.76 -12.74
N ASN A 161 9.64 1.92 -13.08
CA ASN A 161 8.54 1.58 -12.18
C ASN A 161 8.45 0.07 -11.92
N LYS A 162 8.67 -0.77 -12.93
CA LYS A 162 8.71 -2.23 -12.76
C LYS A 162 9.82 -2.65 -11.79
N LYS A 163 11.05 -2.11 -11.94
CA LYS A 163 12.16 -2.36 -11.01
C LYS A 163 11.86 -1.88 -9.59
N LYS A 164 11.23 -0.72 -9.45
CA LYS A 164 10.85 -0.16 -8.14
C LYS A 164 9.78 -1.00 -7.42
N ILE A 165 8.89 -1.63 -8.16
CA ILE A 165 7.76 -2.40 -7.64
C ILE A 165 8.17 -3.86 -7.34
N ALA A 166 8.96 -4.48 -8.22
CA ALA A 166 9.32 -5.88 -8.14
C ALA A 166 9.87 -6.29 -6.77
N GLY A 167 9.37 -7.40 -6.23
CA GLY A 167 9.77 -7.97 -4.95
C GLY A 167 9.28 -7.23 -3.69
N ASN A 168 8.69 -6.04 -3.83
CA ASN A 168 8.15 -5.29 -2.70
C ASN A 168 6.73 -5.72 -2.33
N GLY A 169 6.31 -5.41 -1.10
CA GLY A 169 5.01 -5.76 -0.57
C GLY A 169 3.89 -4.81 -1.02
N PHE A 170 2.68 -5.35 -1.11
CA PHE A 170 1.44 -4.57 -1.25
C PHE A 170 0.40 -4.93 -0.18
N ALA A 171 0.54 -6.08 0.47
CA ALA A 171 -0.34 -6.53 1.53
C ALA A 171 0.46 -7.21 2.64
N GLY A 172 0.09 -6.95 3.89
CA GLY A 172 0.74 -7.57 5.04
C GLY A 172 0.32 -6.95 6.36
N VAL A 173 0.99 -7.37 7.42
CA VAL A 173 0.64 -7.06 8.81
C VAL A 173 1.85 -6.53 9.57
N SER A 174 1.62 -5.55 10.42
CA SER A 174 2.57 -5.08 11.42
C SER A 174 1.95 -5.19 12.80
N SER A 175 2.59 -5.90 13.72
CA SER A 175 2.13 -6.03 15.10
C SER A 175 2.44 -4.77 15.91
N MET A 176 1.53 -4.38 16.79
CA MET A 176 1.69 -3.23 17.68
C MET A 176 1.06 -3.51 19.05
N GLY A 177 1.87 -3.84 20.05
CA GLY A 177 1.36 -4.28 21.35
C GLY A 177 0.56 -5.58 21.21
N ALA A 178 -0.67 -5.61 21.73
CA ALA A 178 -1.57 -6.73 21.57
C ALA A 178 -2.38 -6.71 20.25
N GLY A 179 -2.36 -5.60 19.52
CA GLY A 179 -3.10 -5.44 18.27
C GLY A 179 -2.22 -5.45 17.04
N LYS A 180 -2.82 -5.07 15.92
CA LYS A 180 -2.14 -5.15 14.61
C LYS A 180 -2.64 -4.09 13.64
N VAL A 181 -1.78 -3.78 12.69
CA VAL A 181 -2.05 -2.88 11.57
C VAL A 181 -1.94 -3.67 10.27
N ILE A 182 -3.00 -3.69 9.49
CA ILE A 182 -3.10 -4.40 8.21
C ILE A 182 -2.99 -3.40 7.08
N PHE A 183 -2.11 -3.69 6.16
CA PHE A 183 -1.84 -2.88 4.97
C PHE A 183 -2.40 -3.58 3.73
N LEU A 184 -3.24 -2.88 2.97
CA LEU A 184 -3.78 -3.30 1.69
C LEU A 184 -3.55 -2.17 0.67
N LEU A 185 -2.34 -2.08 0.13
CA LEU A 185 -1.88 -0.92 -0.65
C LEU A 185 -2.51 -0.83 -2.04
N ASP A 186 -2.80 -1.96 -2.66
CA ASP A 186 -3.42 -2.01 -3.98
C ASP A 186 -4.95 -2.06 -3.90
N LYS A 187 -5.62 -1.94 -5.05
CA LYS A 187 -7.07 -2.04 -5.15
C LYS A 187 -7.56 -3.44 -4.76
N THR A 188 -8.10 -3.57 -3.56
CA THR A 188 -8.73 -4.81 -3.10
C THR A 188 -10.14 -4.99 -3.66
N GLN A 189 -10.80 -3.89 -4.00
CA GLN A 189 -12.12 -3.86 -4.63
C GLN A 189 -12.14 -2.79 -5.71
N TYR A 190 -12.49 -3.16 -6.93
CA TYR A 190 -12.61 -2.20 -8.01
C TYR A 190 -13.80 -2.54 -8.90
N ARG A 191 -14.83 -1.68 -8.87
CA ARG A 191 -16.01 -1.70 -9.73
C ARG A 191 -16.69 -3.06 -9.84
N MET A 192 -16.66 -3.88 -8.80
CA MET A 192 -17.29 -5.21 -8.71
C MET A 192 -16.78 -6.26 -9.72
N PHE A 193 -15.78 -5.96 -10.56
CA PHE A 193 -15.21 -6.95 -11.45
C PHE A 193 -13.81 -7.45 -11.05
N TRP A 194 -13.07 -6.70 -10.22
CA TRP A 194 -11.78 -7.12 -9.70
C TRP A 194 -11.97 -7.78 -8.33
N ILE A 195 -12.39 -9.04 -8.34
CA ILE A 195 -12.90 -9.73 -7.14
C ILE A 195 -11.77 -10.48 -6.38
N GLY A 196 -10.71 -10.92 -7.07
CA GLY A 196 -9.65 -11.74 -6.47
C GLY A 196 -9.10 -11.18 -5.15
N PRO A 197 -8.62 -9.92 -5.12
CA PRO A 197 -8.07 -9.31 -3.89
C PRO A 197 -9.10 -9.01 -2.80
N SER A 198 -10.41 -9.00 -3.11
CA SER A 198 -11.46 -8.68 -2.12
C SER A 198 -11.49 -9.68 -0.95
N ARG A 199 -10.98 -10.90 -1.18
CA ARG A 199 -10.84 -11.89 -0.10
C ARG A 199 -9.92 -11.40 1.02
N MET A 200 -8.87 -10.64 0.70
CA MET A 200 -7.98 -10.10 1.73
C MET A 200 -8.69 -9.16 2.69
N ILE A 201 -9.53 -8.25 2.18
CA ILE A 201 -10.27 -7.34 3.08
C ILE A 201 -11.32 -8.09 3.89
N GLN A 202 -11.97 -9.11 3.32
CA GLN A 202 -12.89 -9.97 4.05
C GLN A 202 -12.16 -10.72 5.19
N ASN A 203 -11.01 -11.33 4.90
CA ASN A 203 -10.20 -12.02 5.89
C ASN A 203 -9.65 -11.05 6.95
N ALA A 204 -9.26 -9.83 6.55
CA ALA A 204 -8.79 -8.79 7.46
C ALA A 204 -9.85 -8.42 8.52
N VAL A 205 -11.12 -8.40 8.12
CA VAL A 205 -12.23 -8.07 9.02
C VAL A 205 -12.69 -9.27 9.84
N MET A 206 -12.75 -10.46 9.21
CA MET A 206 -13.40 -11.64 9.81
C MET A 206 -12.45 -12.55 10.57
N LEU A 207 -11.19 -12.66 10.12
CA LEU A 207 -10.25 -13.65 10.66
C LEU A 207 -9.11 -13.04 11.47
N MET A 208 -8.77 -11.77 11.20
CA MET A 208 -7.61 -11.15 11.86
C MET A 208 -7.89 -10.62 13.27
N PRO A 209 -9.09 -10.16 13.64
CA PRO A 209 -9.38 -9.77 15.02
C PRO A 209 -9.25 -10.96 15.97
N GLY A 210 -8.68 -10.73 17.16
CA GLY A 210 -8.54 -11.76 18.20
C GLY A 210 -7.45 -12.83 17.98
N MET A 211 -6.63 -12.70 16.91
CA MET A 211 -5.50 -13.61 16.64
C MET A 211 -4.18 -13.06 17.22
#